data_725ca6ab005acbcfd3b4868ed9a16ac4
#
_entry.id   725ca6ab005acbcfd3b4868ed9a16ac4
#
_cell.length_a   1.000
_cell.length_b   1.000
_cell.length_c   1.000
_cell.angle_alpha   90.00
_cell.angle_beta   90.00
_cell.angle_gamma   90.00
#
_symmetry.space_group_name_H-M   'P 1'
#
loop_
_entity.id
_entity.type
_entity.pdbx_description
1 polymer ?
#
loop_
_entity_poly.entity_id
_entity_poly.type
_entity_poly.pdbx_seq_one_letter_code
_entity_poly.pdbx_strand_id
1 'polypeptide(L)'
;MQTGEVLRREVFNLLDAAKGGRLKKLKEVNKHEIVEGVTEDYMERRVQTLLSYVKQHSPYYKEHPEWTKLEDFPVMTKGDFIEHYDEVLVDCVREQGNLYRLSTSGSTGTPFTVLCDGDKMSRVNMNFISCMELNGFRMGMKRGEFRAWIKGKNTISKWKSFKNNLIMVDISNMGDESLDKICRDIEKKKIQVLVTYSSALTALTQYIRKTGRDISRWSVEMVFSMGEALPQETYDLTKELFGFSPVRSYGNNENGFIAIQLDEDPEYTVDLYNFYPEILKLDSDEPVEPGELGRIVVTDYYNKTFPMVRYDTGDTGKMRVYYDKNGRVHAKYTEIYGRRGSLMYNTKGEPLSIHVFMNKIGRAHV
;
A
#
# COMPACT_ATOMS: atom_id res chain seq x y z
N MET A 1 -15.34 -16.53 15.94
CA MET A 1 -14.50 -17.15 14.87
C MET A 1 -15.29 -18.24 14.16
N GLN A 2 -15.34 -18.20 12.82
CA GLN A 2 -16.00 -19.27 12.05
C GLN A 2 -15.06 -20.48 11.94
N THR A 3 -15.59 -21.71 12.03
CA THR A 3 -14.80 -22.96 11.96
C THR A 3 -13.90 -23.02 10.72
N GLY A 4 -14.38 -22.52 9.56
CA GLY A 4 -13.61 -22.47 8.33
C GLY A 4 -12.44 -21.48 8.33
N GLU A 5 -12.48 -20.44 9.15
CA GLU A 5 -11.41 -19.46 9.36
C GLU A 5 -10.23 -20.13 10.09
N VAL A 6 -10.52 -20.82 11.20
CA VAL A 6 -9.51 -21.53 11.98
C VAL A 6 -8.81 -22.58 11.14
N LEU A 7 -9.58 -23.40 10.42
CA LEU A 7 -9.01 -24.46 9.56
C LEU A 7 -8.05 -23.90 8.52
N ARG A 8 -8.41 -22.79 7.83
CA ARG A 8 -7.54 -22.18 6.81
C ARG A 8 -6.26 -21.61 7.40
N ARG A 9 -6.36 -21.00 8.58
CA ARG A 9 -5.17 -20.51 9.30
C ARG A 9 -4.23 -21.65 9.66
N GLU A 10 -4.74 -22.75 10.19
CA GLU A 10 -3.91 -23.90 10.55
C GLU A 10 -3.31 -24.57 9.30
N VAL A 11 -4.06 -24.70 8.20
CA VAL A 11 -3.53 -25.19 6.92
C VAL A 11 -2.40 -24.30 6.41
N PHE A 12 -2.55 -22.98 6.49
CA PHE A 12 -1.47 -22.06 6.12
C PHE A 12 -0.23 -22.29 7.00
N ASN A 13 -0.40 -22.35 8.32
CA ASN A 13 0.68 -22.55 9.27
C ASN A 13 1.43 -23.87 9.00
N LEU A 14 0.71 -24.96 8.75
CA LEU A 14 1.29 -26.27 8.45
C LEU A 14 2.06 -26.26 7.13
N LEU A 15 1.49 -25.67 6.07
CA LEU A 15 2.15 -25.56 4.78
C LEU A 15 3.40 -24.67 4.80
N ASP A 16 3.36 -23.60 5.59
CA ASP A 16 4.53 -22.74 5.77
C ASP A 16 5.60 -23.43 6.63
N ALA A 17 5.20 -24.08 7.72
CA ALA A 17 6.12 -24.87 8.57
C ALA A 17 6.84 -25.97 7.76
N ALA A 18 6.14 -26.68 6.88
CA ALA A 18 6.72 -27.67 5.98
C ALA A 18 7.76 -27.08 5.00
N LYS A 19 7.75 -25.73 4.81
CA LYS A 19 8.71 -24.98 3.99
C LYS A 19 9.67 -24.13 4.83
N GLY A 20 9.85 -24.46 6.11
CA GLY A 20 10.76 -23.79 7.03
C GLY A 20 10.17 -22.60 7.78
N GLY A 21 8.85 -22.37 7.74
CA GLY A 21 8.16 -21.38 8.58
C GLY A 21 8.46 -19.90 8.25
N ARG A 22 8.99 -19.64 7.05
CA ARG A 22 9.52 -18.33 6.66
C ARG A 22 8.44 -17.26 6.56
N LEU A 23 7.28 -17.57 5.98
CA LEU A 23 6.22 -16.57 5.76
C LEU A 23 5.61 -16.11 7.09
N LYS A 24 5.37 -17.05 8.01
CA LYS A 24 4.90 -16.74 9.36
C LYS A 24 5.90 -15.85 10.10
N LYS A 25 7.20 -16.23 10.08
CA LYS A 25 8.26 -15.44 10.72
C LYS A 25 8.32 -14.03 10.13
N LEU A 26 8.30 -13.90 8.80
CA LEU A 26 8.34 -12.62 8.11
C LEU A 26 7.15 -11.75 8.51
N LYS A 27 5.94 -12.31 8.57
CA LYS A 27 4.73 -11.62 8.98
C LYS A 27 4.82 -11.12 10.43
N GLU A 28 5.23 -11.97 11.37
CA GLU A 28 5.31 -11.58 12.79
C GLU A 28 6.39 -10.52 13.03
N VAL A 29 7.55 -10.64 12.39
CA VAL A 29 8.60 -9.62 12.46
C VAL A 29 8.09 -8.28 11.89
N ASN A 30 7.43 -8.32 10.73
CA ASN A 30 6.90 -7.11 10.11
C ASN A 30 5.87 -6.41 11.03
N LYS A 31 4.95 -7.17 11.64
CA LYS A 31 3.99 -6.62 12.61
C LYS A 31 4.69 -5.99 13.81
N HIS A 32 5.68 -6.69 14.36
CA HIS A 32 6.45 -6.19 15.50
C HIS A 32 7.15 -4.86 15.15
N GLU A 33 7.89 -4.83 14.04
CA GLU A 33 8.68 -3.65 13.67
C GLU A 33 7.82 -2.45 13.23
N ILE A 34 6.63 -2.67 12.68
CA ILE A 34 5.68 -1.59 12.39
C ILE A 34 5.19 -0.93 13.69
N VAL A 35 4.91 -1.72 14.74
CA VAL A 35 4.37 -1.22 16.02
C VAL A 35 5.47 -0.65 16.90
N GLU A 36 6.56 -1.40 17.07
CA GLU A 36 7.64 -1.04 17.98
C GLU A 36 8.69 -0.09 17.38
N GLY A 37 8.60 0.18 16.07
CA GLY A 37 9.64 0.92 15.35
C GLY A 37 10.90 0.11 15.10
N VAL A 38 11.94 0.73 14.54
CA VAL A 38 13.23 0.10 14.25
C VAL A 38 14.37 0.87 14.93
N THR A 39 15.59 0.32 14.96
CA THR A 39 16.77 1.06 15.42
C THR A 39 17.41 1.85 14.26
N GLU A 40 18.09 2.97 14.55
CA GLU A 40 18.88 3.68 13.52
C GLU A 40 19.89 2.76 12.84
N ASP A 41 20.63 1.99 13.62
CA ASP A 41 21.59 1.00 13.13
C ASP A 41 20.95 -0.03 12.19
N TYR A 42 19.68 -0.42 12.41
CA TYR A 42 18.96 -1.24 11.45
C TYR A 42 18.76 -0.53 10.12
N MET A 43 18.29 0.73 10.14
CA MET A 43 18.04 1.52 8.93
C MET A 43 19.35 1.76 8.16
N GLU A 44 20.40 2.18 8.83
CA GLU A 44 21.73 2.40 8.24
C GLU A 44 22.26 1.13 7.58
N ARG A 45 22.25 0.00 8.30
CA ARG A 45 22.71 -1.28 7.73
C ARG A 45 21.89 -1.71 6.53
N ARG A 46 20.57 -1.46 6.50
CA ARG A 46 19.73 -1.80 5.36
C ARG A 46 20.06 -0.95 4.15
N VAL A 47 20.19 0.35 4.35
CA VAL A 47 20.64 1.27 3.30
C VAL A 47 21.99 0.81 2.77
N GLN A 48 23.01 0.67 3.62
CA GLN A 48 24.36 0.28 3.20
C GLN A 48 24.39 -1.07 2.47
N THR A 49 23.61 -2.04 2.94
CA THR A 49 23.48 -3.35 2.29
C THR A 49 22.90 -3.21 0.87
N LEU A 50 21.87 -2.38 0.71
CA LEU A 50 21.26 -2.11 -0.58
C LEU A 50 22.23 -1.39 -1.50
N LEU A 51 22.86 -0.28 -1.04
CA LEU A 51 23.79 0.51 -1.84
C LEU A 51 24.98 -0.32 -2.31
N SER A 52 25.55 -1.14 -1.43
CA SER A 52 26.62 -2.07 -1.79
C SER A 52 26.17 -3.08 -2.85
N TYR A 53 24.95 -3.61 -2.71
CA TYR A 53 24.40 -4.56 -3.66
C TYR A 53 24.14 -3.94 -5.04
N VAL A 54 23.53 -2.76 -5.11
CA VAL A 54 23.21 -2.12 -6.40
C VAL A 54 24.48 -1.70 -7.14
N LYS A 55 25.51 -1.25 -6.43
CA LYS A 55 26.82 -0.93 -7.02
C LYS A 55 27.57 -2.16 -7.55
N GLN A 56 27.22 -3.36 -7.10
CA GLN A 56 27.82 -4.60 -7.62
C GLN A 56 27.03 -5.22 -8.78
N HIS A 57 25.71 -5.00 -8.83
CA HIS A 57 24.84 -5.80 -9.67
C HIS A 57 24.00 -5.00 -10.68
N SER A 58 23.77 -3.70 -10.48
CA SER A 58 23.00 -2.88 -11.41
C SER A 58 23.93 -2.04 -12.29
N PRO A 59 23.89 -2.17 -13.61
CA PRO A 59 24.73 -1.37 -14.52
C PRO A 59 24.66 0.13 -14.24
N TYR A 60 23.44 0.67 -14.07
CA TYR A 60 23.22 2.09 -13.78
C TYR A 60 24.04 2.59 -12.58
N TYR A 61 23.98 1.87 -11.46
CA TYR A 61 24.66 2.30 -10.23
C TYR A 61 26.16 1.95 -10.22
N LYS A 62 26.61 0.99 -11.04
CA LYS A 62 28.03 0.66 -11.21
C LYS A 62 28.84 1.80 -11.83
N GLU A 63 28.23 2.56 -12.73
CA GLU A 63 28.89 3.66 -13.46
C GLU A 63 29.21 4.85 -12.54
N HIS A 64 28.67 4.86 -11.31
CA HIS A 64 28.81 5.93 -10.34
C HIS A 64 29.51 5.47 -9.06
N PRO A 65 30.81 5.17 -9.09
CA PRO A 65 31.58 4.73 -7.93
C PRO A 65 31.67 5.78 -6.84
N GLU A 66 31.52 7.06 -7.18
CA GLU A 66 31.53 8.22 -6.27
C GLU A 66 30.33 8.26 -5.33
N TRP A 67 29.19 7.65 -5.66
CA TRP A 67 28.01 7.61 -4.80
C TRP A 67 28.25 6.64 -3.64
N THR A 68 28.45 7.18 -2.45
CA THR A 68 28.81 6.40 -1.25
C THR A 68 27.74 6.42 -0.16
N LYS A 69 26.93 7.48 -0.13
CA LYS A 69 25.81 7.67 0.80
C LYS A 69 24.51 7.71 0.03
N LEU A 70 23.39 7.52 0.72
CA LEU A 70 22.08 7.57 0.09
C LEU A 70 21.82 8.90 -0.63
N GLU A 71 22.26 9.99 -0.03
CA GLU A 71 22.07 11.34 -0.56
C GLU A 71 22.85 11.62 -1.83
N ASP A 72 23.91 10.85 -2.09
CA ASP A 72 24.69 10.94 -3.34
C ASP A 72 23.91 10.36 -4.54
N PHE A 73 22.97 9.46 -4.28
CA PHE A 73 22.14 8.83 -5.33
C PHE A 73 21.06 9.81 -5.81
N PRO A 74 20.78 9.89 -7.12
CA PRO A 74 19.75 10.78 -7.63
C PRO A 74 18.36 10.35 -7.14
N VAL A 75 17.49 11.34 -6.96
CA VAL A 75 16.06 11.08 -6.79
C VAL A 75 15.48 10.76 -8.16
N MET A 76 14.98 9.57 -8.34
CA MET A 76 14.46 9.06 -9.61
C MET A 76 12.94 9.03 -9.65
N THR A 77 12.38 9.67 -10.66
CA THR A 77 10.95 9.59 -10.94
C THR A 77 10.59 8.30 -11.67
N LYS A 78 9.30 8.04 -11.83
CA LYS A 78 8.82 6.95 -12.70
C LYS A 78 9.35 7.07 -14.13
N GLY A 79 9.48 8.31 -14.65
CA GLY A 79 10.00 8.58 -15.98
C GLY A 79 11.44 8.12 -16.11
N ASP A 80 12.29 8.50 -15.14
CA ASP A 80 13.72 8.14 -15.12
C ASP A 80 13.90 6.62 -15.03
N PHE A 81 13.11 5.93 -14.22
CA PHE A 81 13.12 4.47 -14.15
C PHE A 81 12.65 3.78 -15.44
N ILE A 82 11.78 4.41 -16.22
CA ILE A 82 11.39 3.90 -17.56
C ILE A 82 12.52 4.12 -18.56
N GLU A 83 13.15 5.29 -18.55
CA GLU A 83 14.26 5.64 -19.44
C GLU A 83 15.47 4.73 -19.22
N HIS A 84 15.85 4.49 -17.96
CA HIS A 84 16.99 3.66 -17.58
C HIS A 84 16.62 2.23 -17.19
N TYR A 85 15.49 1.71 -17.69
CA TYR A 85 14.92 0.45 -17.21
C TYR A 85 15.90 -0.72 -17.24
N ASP A 86 16.56 -0.94 -18.38
CA ASP A 86 17.48 -2.06 -18.58
C ASP A 86 18.79 -1.87 -17.81
N GLU A 87 19.19 -0.63 -17.55
CA GLU A 87 20.42 -0.29 -16.82
C GLU A 87 20.22 -0.43 -15.30
N VAL A 88 19.03 -0.10 -14.79
CA VAL A 88 18.68 -0.29 -13.36
C VAL A 88 18.52 -1.77 -13.02
N LEU A 89 18.01 -2.57 -13.98
CA LEU A 89 17.82 -4.00 -13.80
C LEU A 89 19.18 -4.68 -13.51
N VAL A 90 19.22 -5.56 -12.50
CA VAL A 90 20.47 -6.22 -12.12
C VAL A 90 20.95 -7.23 -13.16
N ASP A 91 22.26 -7.38 -13.32
CA ASP A 91 22.91 -8.27 -14.32
C ASP A 91 22.44 -9.74 -14.17
N CYS A 92 22.26 -10.18 -12.91
CA CYS A 92 21.89 -11.55 -12.60
C CYS A 92 20.38 -11.82 -12.67
N VAL A 93 19.60 -10.91 -13.24
CA VAL A 93 18.12 -11.06 -13.31
C VAL A 93 17.68 -12.35 -14.00
N ARG A 94 18.42 -12.79 -15.03
CA ARG A 94 18.10 -14.02 -15.78
C ARG A 94 18.36 -15.30 -14.98
N GLU A 95 19.16 -15.22 -13.91
CA GLU A 95 19.52 -16.32 -13.01
C GLU A 95 18.60 -16.42 -11.78
N GLN A 96 17.78 -15.38 -11.54
CA GLN A 96 16.93 -15.25 -10.33
C GLN A 96 15.68 -16.15 -10.32
N GLY A 97 15.49 -17.04 -11.28
CA GLY A 97 14.36 -17.97 -11.32
C GLY A 97 13.03 -17.28 -11.66
N ASN A 98 11.95 -17.61 -10.92
CA ASN A 98 10.62 -17.08 -11.20
C ASN A 98 10.51 -15.60 -10.81
N LEU A 99 10.42 -14.74 -11.80
CA LEU A 99 10.17 -13.30 -11.62
C LEU A 99 8.69 -12.98 -11.58
N TYR A 100 8.34 -12.01 -10.76
CA TYR A 100 7.00 -11.43 -10.65
C TYR A 100 7.00 -10.01 -11.22
N ARG A 101 5.85 -9.60 -11.72
CA ARG A 101 5.64 -8.27 -12.31
C ARG A 101 4.66 -7.48 -11.45
N LEU A 102 5.10 -6.32 -11.00
CA LEU A 102 4.29 -5.33 -10.31
C LEU A 102 4.05 -4.17 -11.28
N SER A 103 2.82 -3.97 -11.73
CA SER A 103 2.53 -2.98 -12.78
C SER A 103 1.60 -1.89 -12.27
N THR A 104 1.90 -0.64 -12.61
CA THR A 104 1.04 0.50 -12.35
C THR A 104 -0.13 0.54 -13.33
N SER A 105 -1.23 1.17 -12.93
CA SER A 105 -2.42 1.35 -13.77
C SER A 105 -2.22 2.34 -14.93
N GLY A 106 -1.08 3.04 -14.99
CA GLY A 106 -0.77 3.96 -16.09
C GLY A 106 -1.62 5.22 -16.12
N SER A 107 -1.97 5.81 -14.96
CA SER A 107 -2.70 7.08 -14.86
C SER A 107 -2.06 8.24 -15.65
N THR A 108 -0.77 8.13 -15.99
CA THR A 108 0.00 9.07 -16.83
C THR A 108 0.19 8.58 -18.27
N GLY A 109 -0.55 7.53 -18.71
CA GLY A 109 -0.54 7.01 -20.08
C GLY A 109 0.38 5.78 -20.27
N THR A 110 1.58 5.72 -19.73
CA THR A 110 2.50 4.59 -19.90
C THR A 110 2.50 3.70 -18.65
N PRO A 111 2.11 2.40 -18.75
CA PRO A 111 2.25 1.46 -17.65
C PRO A 111 3.73 1.27 -17.29
N PHE A 112 4.04 1.37 -16.02
CA PHE A 112 5.37 1.03 -15.50
C PHE A 112 5.31 -0.33 -14.84
N THR A 113 6.23 -1.21 -15.18
CA THR A 113 6.31 -2.56 -14.64
C THR A 113 7.63 -2.78 -13.95
N VAL A 114 7.59 -3.03 -12.67
CA VAL A 114 8.76 -3.36 -11.85
C VAL A 114 8.86 -4.87 -11.72
N LEU A 115 10.03 -5.42 -11.95
CA LEU A 115 10.32 -6.82 -11.71
C LEU A 115 10.74 -7.04 -10.26
N CYS A 116 10.33 -8.17 -9.69
CA CYS A 116 10.82 -8.59 -8.40
C CYS A 116 10.92 -10.11 -8.30
N ASP A 117 11.78 -10.59 -7.43
CA ASP A 117 11.96 -12.01 -7.14
C ASP A 117 10.90 -12.56 -6.16
N GLY A 118 10.99 -13.84 -5.85
CA GLY A 118 10.09 -14.50 -4.91
C GLY A 118 10.24 -14.04 -3.46
N ASP A 119 11.42 -13.52 -3.07
CA ASP A 119 11.63 -12.95 -1.74
C ASP A 119 10.86 -11.64 -1.59
N LYS A 120 11.04 -10.70 -2.52
CA LYS A 120 10.30 -9.43 -2.52
C LYS A 120 8.79 -9.66 -2.60
N MET A 121 8.33 -10.56 -3.48
CA MET A 121 6.90 -10.88 -3.57
C MET A 121 6.34 -11.45 -2.27
N SER A 122 7.11 -12.28 -1.58
CA SER A 122 6.72 -12.80 -0.26
C SER A 122 6.62 -11.70 0.78
N ARG A 123 7.54 -10.71 0.76
CA ARG A 123 7.50 -9.54 1.64
C ARG A 123 6.29 -8.66 1.36
N VAL A 124 6.01 -8.34 0.11
CA VAL A 124 4.80 -7.56 -0.27
C VAL A 124 3.53 -8.24 0.23
N ASN A 125 3.41 -9.57 0.05
CA ASN A 125 2.24 -10.31 0.51
C ASN A 125 2.15 -10.36 2.05
N MET A 126 3.26 -10.58 2.74
CA MET A 126 3.25 -10.65 4.21
C MET A 126 3.10 -9.28 4.86
N ASN A 127 3.66 -8.21 4.26
CA ASN A 127 3.41 -6.83 4.67
C ASN A 127 1.90 -6.53 4.60
N PHE A 128 1.25 -6.81 3.48
CA PHE A 128 -0.20 -6.63 3.34
C PHE A 128 -0.99 -7.36 4.44
N ILE A 129 -0.67 -8.64 4.67
CA ILE A 129 -1.34 -9.41 5.73
C ILE A 129 -1.03 -8.84 7.12
N SER A 130 0.22 -8.41 7.38
CA SER A 130 0.63 -7.77 8.64
C SER A 130 -0.18 -6.51 8.90
N CYS A 131 -0.27 -5.61 7.92
CA CYS A 131 -1.06 -4.38 7.99
C CYS A 131 -2.54 -4.66 8.29
N MET A 132 -3.10 -5.67 7.65
CA MET A 132 -4.48 -6.08 7.93
C MET A 132 -4.63 -6.68 9.34
N GLU A 133 -3.70 -7.56 9.78
CA GLU A 133 -3.78 -8.20 11.10
C GLU A 133 -3.63 -7.19 12.24
N LEU A 134 -2.81 -6.15 12.06
CA LEU A 134 -2.69 -5.04 13.03
C LEU A 134 -4.00 -4.27 13.21
N ASN A 135 -4.90 -4.36 12.24
CA ASN A 135 -6.22 -3.72 12.26
C ASN A 135 -7.38 -4.73 12.41
N GLY A 136 -7.11 -5.90 12.99
CA GLY A 136 -8.16 -6.86 13.36
C GLY A 136 -8.47 -7.96 12.34
N PHE A 137 -7.78 -8.00 11.18
CA PHE A 137 -7.89 -9.13 10.28
C PHE A 137 -7.37 -10.41 10.94
N ARG A 138 -8.05 -11.50 10.71
CA ARG A 138 -7.57 -12.83 11.11
C ARG A 138 -7.39 -13.68 9.86
N MET A 139 -6.23 -14.30 9.73
CA MET A 139 -5.97 -15.19 8.59
C MET A 139 -7.05 -16.27 8.48
N GLY A 140 -7.60 -16.41 7.27
CA GLY A 140 -8.73 -17.30 7.00
C GLY A 140 -10.08 -16.60 6.91
N MET A 141 -10.22 -15.33 7.34
CA MET A 141 -11.43 -14.54 7.12
C MET A 141 -11.77 -14.47 5.64
N LYS A 142 -13.07 -14.42 5.32
CA LYS A 142 -13.54 -14.31 3.95
C LYS A 142 -13.41 -12.87 3.45
N ARG A 143 -12.52 -12.67 2.48
CA ARG A 143 -12.15 -11.37 1.95
C ARG A 143 -12.79 -11.12 0.59
N GLY A 144 -13.52 -10.04 0.44
CA GLY A 144 -13.97 -9.49 -0.84
C GLY A 144 -12.94 -8.49 -1.36
N GLU A 145 -12.34 -8.77 -2.52
CA GLU A 145 -11.46 -7.82 -3.19
C GLU A 145 -12.21 -7.12 -4.33
N PHE A 146 -12.37 -5.83 -4.16
CA PHE A 146 -13.07 -4.93 -5.07
C PHE A 146 -12.10 -4.38 -6.10
N ARG A 147 -12.16 -4.89 -7.31
CA ARG A 147 -11.28 -4.49 -8.42
C ARG A 147 -12.04 -4.55 -9.74
N ALA A 148 -11.55 -3.84 -10.75
CA ALA A 148 -11.92 -4.11 -12.14
C ALA A 148 -11.25 -5.43 -12.57
N TRP A 149 -12.02 -6.52 -12.55
CA TRP A 149 -11.51 -7.86 -12.85
C TRP A 149 -11.57 -8.14 -14.35
N ILE A 150 -10.40 -8.14 -15.00
CA ILE A 150 -10.28 -8.40 -16.43
C ILE A 150 -9.83 -9.84 -16.63
N LYS A 151 -10.67 -10.64 -17.31
CA LYS A 151 -10.39 -12.05 -17.61
C LYS A 151 -9.06 -12.21 -18.36
N GLY A 152 -8.21 -13.11 -17.86
CA GLY A 152 -6.88 -13.38 -18.45
C GLY A 152 -5.78 -12.37 -18.05
N LYS A 153 -6.12 -11.23 -17.42
CA LYS A 153 -5.15 -10.22 -17.01
C LYS A 153 -4.88 -10.23 -15.49
N ASN A 154 -5.94 -10.12 -14.68
CA ASN A 154 -5.80 -10.02 -13.23
C ASN A 154 -6.76 -10.95 -12.45
N THR A 155 -7.55 -11.77 -13.15
CA THR A 155 -8.43 -12.75 -12.50
C THR A 155 -7.64 -13.87 -11.83
N ILE A 156 -8.13 -14.30 -10.67
CA ILE A 156 -7.50 -15.34 -9.84
C ILE A 156 -8.17 -16.68 -10.15
N SER A 157 -7.39 -17.75 -10.22
CA SER A 157 -7.95 -19.10 -10.42
C SER A 157 -8.89 -19.48 -9.28
N LYS A 158 -9.90 -20.30 -9.55
CA LYS A 158 -10.86 -20.79 -8.55
C LYS A 158 -10.16 -21.45 -7.36
N TRP A 159 -9.10 -22.22 -7.63
CA TRP A 159 -8.30 -22.85 -6.57
C TRP A 159 -7.59 -21.82 -5.66
N LYS A 160 -6.95 -20.83 -6.25
CA LYS A 160 -6.28 -19.76 -5.47
C LYS A 160 -7.30 -18.93 -4.70
N SER A 161 -8.45 -18.63 -5.29
CA SER A 161 -9.58 -17.94 -4.64
C SER A 161 -10.09 -18.74 -3.43
N PHE A 162 -10.31 -20.04 -3.59
CA PHE A 162 -10.75 -20.95 -2.52
C PHE A 162 -9.70 -21.04 -1.39
N LYS A 163 -8.42 -21.27 -1.74
CA LYS A 163 -7.31 -21.37 -0.78
C LYS A 163 -7.18 -20.11 0.07
N ASN A 164 -7.29 -18.93 -0.54
CA ASN A 164 -7.13 -17.65 0.14
C ASN A 164 -8.43 -17.11 0.75
N ASN A 165 -9.53 -17.87 0.67
CA ASN A 165 -10.88 -17.44 1.05
C ASN A 165 -11.27 -16.07 0.47
N LEU A 166 -10.98 -15.88 -0.82
CA LEU A 166 -11.09 -14.62 -1.52
C LEU A 166 -12.27 -14.65 -2.49
N ILE A 167 -13.09 -13.62 -2.46
CA ILE A 167 -14.18 -13.36 -3.40
C ILE A 167 -13.79 -12.18 -4.29
N MET A 168 -13.76 -12.39 -5.59
CA MET A 168 -13.60 -11.30 -6.56
C MET A 168 -14.92 -10.54 -6.67
N VAL A 169 -14.89 -9.25 -6.34
CA VAL A 169 -16.02 -8.32 -6.49
C VAL A 169 -15.67 -7.35 -7.61
N ASP A 170 -16.40 -7.43 -8.71
CA ASP A 170 -16.14 -6.58 -9.88
C ASP A 170 -16.75 -5.19 -9.67
N ILE A 171 -15.92 -4.16 -9.82
CA ILE A 171 -16.28 -2.74 -9.71
C ILE A 171 -16.13 -1.97 -11.03
N SER A 172 -16.05 -2.66 -12.15
CA SER A 172 -15.97 -2.02 -13.47
C SER A 172 -17.22 -1.17 -13.78
N ASN A 173 -18.33 -1.48 -13.15
CA ASN A 173 -19.57 -0.72 -13.19
C ASN A 173 -20.09 -0.52 -11.76
N MET A 174 -20.31 0.73 -11.36
CA MET A 174 -20.78 1.11 -10.04
C MET A 174 -22.16 1.81 -10.07
N GLY A 175 -22.96 1.55 -11.11
CA GLY A 175 -24.36 1.97 -11.15
C GLY A 175 -25.25 1.21 -10.16
N ASP A 176 -26.44 1.72 -9.88
CA ASP A 176 -27.35 1.24 -8.83
C ASP A 176 -27.64 -0.28 -8.93
N GLU A 177 -27.82 -0.83 -10.13
CA GLU A 177 -28.03 -2.27 -10.33
C GLU A 177 -26.82 -3.10 -9.92
N SER A 178 -25.60 -2.65 -10.29
CA SER A 178 -24.36 -3.31 -9.92
C SER A 178 -24.11 -3.23 -8.42
N LEU A 179 -24.37 -2.08 -7.80
CA LEU A 179 -24.26 -1.88 -6.35
C LEU A 179 -25.25 -2.75 -5.58
N ASP A 180 -26.49 -2.89 -6.08
CA ASP A 180 -27.46 -3.80 -5.47
C ASP A 180 -27.00 -5.26 -5.54
N LYS A 181 -26.43 -5.69 -6.67
CA LYS A 181 -25.82 -7.02 -6.81
C LYS A 181 -24.64 -7.21 -5.85
N ILE A 182 -23.77 -6.21 -5.73
CA ILE A 182 -22.62 -6.24 -4.80
C ILE A 182 -23.13 -6.41 -3.36
N CYS A 183 -24.13 -5.65 -2.96
CA CYS A 183 -24.74 -5.75 -1.63
C CYS A 183 -25.30 -7.16 -1.36
N ARG A 184 -26.06 -7.73 -2.32
CA ARG A 184 -26.56 -9.11 -2.19
C ARG A 184 -25.42 -10.13 -2.09
N ASP A 185 -24.35 -9.93 -2.85
CA ASP A 185 -23.18 -10.82 -2.85
C ASP A 185 -22.44 -10.76 -1.52
N ILE A 186 -22.27 -9.58 -0.92
CA ILE A 186 -21.66 -9.41 0.41
C ILE A 186 -22.41 -10.23 1.46
N GLU A 187 -23.75 -10.07 1.49
CA GLU A 187 -24.61 -10.78 2.44
C GLU A 187 -24.61 -12.29 2.19
N LYS A 188 -24.97 -12.71 0.96
CA LYS A 188 -25.09 -14.12 0.59
C LYS A 188 -23.80 -14.92 0.76
N LYS A 189 -22.67 -14.31 0.40
CA LYS A 189 -21.35 -14.95 0.48
C LYS A 189 -20.72 -14.80 1.86
N LYS A 190 -21.36 -14.06 2.78
CA LYS A 190 -20.87 -13.79 4.14
C LYS A 190 -19.44 -13.24 4.11
N ILE A 191 -19.22 -12.19 3.35
CA ILE A 191 -17.92 -11.51 3.26
C ILE A 191 -17.64 -10.82 4.59
N GLN A 192 -16.45 -11.03 5.16
CA GLN A 192 -16.05 -10.48 6.46
C GLN A 192 -15.14 -9.26 6.31
N VAL A 193 -14.41 -9.18 5.22
CA VAL A 193 -13.45 -8.10 4.99
C VAL A 193 -13.67 -7.53 3.59
N LEU A 194 -13.86 -6.22 3.51
CA LEU A 194 -13.91 -5.49 2.24
C LEU A 194 -12.54 -4.86 1.99
N VAL A 195 -11.79 -5.35 0.99
CA VAL A 195 -10.57 -4.71 0.50
C VAL A 195 -10.95 -3.95 -0.77
N THR A 196 -10.94 -2.63 -0.71
CA THR A 196 -11.58 -1.81 -1.72
C THR A 196 -10.81 -0.52 -2.04
N TYR A 197 -11.01 0.02 -3.23
CA TYR A 197 -10.64 1.40 -3.54
C TYR A 197 -11.57 2.38 -2.83
N SER A 198 -11.06 3.56 -2.48
CA SER A 198 -11.84 4.59 -1.79
C SER A 198 -13.06 5.04 -2.59
N SER A 199 -12.93 5.20 -3.92
CA SER A 199 -14.03 5.55 -4.81
C SER A 199 -15.15 4.51 -4.83
N ALA A 200 -14.80 3.23 -4.82
CA ALA A 200 -15.77 2.14 -4.77
C ALA A 200 -16.45 2.05 -3.39
N LEU A 201 -15.72 2.32 -2.30
CA LEU A 201 -16.29 2.41 -0.97
C LEU A 201 -17.29 3.58 -0.87
N THR A 202 -16.91 4.74 -1.42
CA THR A 202 -17.79 5.92 -1.48
C THR A 202 -19.11 5.59 -2.18
N ALA A 203 -19.04 4.99 -3.38
CA ALA A 203 -20.24 4.61 -4.12
C ALA A 203 -21.11 3.59 -3.34
N LEU A 204 -20.48 2.58 -2.74
CA LEU A 204 -21.18 1.55 -1.97
C LEU A 204 -21.90 2.14 -0.74
N THR A 205 -21.20 2.96 0.05
CA THR A 205 -21.76 3.53 1.29
C THR A 205 -22.85 4.55 1.00
N GLN A 206 -22.68 5.38 -0.03
CA GLN A 206 -23.72 6.31 -0.49
C GLN A 206 -24.96 5.57 -1.01
N TYR A 207 -24.78 4.47 -1.76
CA TYR A 207 -25.87 3.63 -2.22
C TYR A 207 -26.65 3.02 -1.05
N ILE A 208 -25.97 2.48 -0.04
CA ILE A 208 -26.60 1.91 1.16
C ILE A 208 -27.42 2.99 1.87
N ARG A 209 -26.87 4.20 2.09
CA ARG A 209 -27.55 5.32 2.71
C ARG A 209 -28.77 5.78 1.88
N LYS A 210 -28.59 5.97 0.56
CA LYS A 210 -29.65 6.41 -0.37
C LYS A 210 -30.85 5.46 -0.37
N THR A 211 -30.60 4.15 -0.34
CA THR A 211 -31.65 3.14 -0.46
C THR A 211 -32.23 2.69 0.89
N GLY A 212 -31.63 3.12 2.02
CA GLY A 212 -31.99 2.62 3.35
C GLY A 212 -31.79 1.12 3.52
N ARG A 213 -30.83 0.53 2.76
CA ARG A 213 -30.61 -0.90 2.76
C ARG A 213 -30.24 -1.42 4.14
N ASP A 214 -30.97 -2.42 4.62
CA ASP A 214 -30.61 -3.13 5.84
C ASP A 214 -29.34 -3.98 5.63
N ILE A 215 -28.30 -3.68 6.39
CA ILE A 215 -27.03 -4.40 6.41
C ILE A 215 -26.80 -5.18 7.72
N SER A 216 -27.81 -5.27 8.61
CA SER A 216 -27.70 -5.95 9.91
C SER A 216 -27.31 -7.43 9.81
N ARG A 217 -27.57 -8.06 8.65
CA ARG A 217 -27.22 -9.46 8.38
C ARG A 217 -25.84 -9.62 7.75
N TRP A 218 -25.13 -8.54 7.47
CA TRP A 218 -23.79 -8.63 6.91
C TRP A 218 -22.81 -9.14 7.96
N SER A 219 -21.83 -9.90 7.49
CA SER A 219 -20.76 -10.43 8.35
C SER A 219 -19.50 -9.56 8.28
N VAL A 220 -19.60 -8.32 7.79
CA VAL A 220 -18.45 -7.43 7.61
C VAL A 220 -17.92 -7.00 8.97
N GLU A 221 -16.65 -7.28 9.21
CA GLU A 221 -15.91 -6.96 10.43
C GLU A 221 -14.77 -5.97 10.19
N MET A 222 -14.42 -5.74 8.90
CA MET A 222 -13.33 -4.85 8.53
C MET A 222 -13.54 -4.28 7.13
N VAL A 223 -13.22 -3.00 6.97
CA VAL A 223 -13.08 -2.32 5.67
C VAL A 223 -11.66 -1.80 5.55
N PHE A 224 -10.95 -2.26 4.52
CA PHE A 224 -9.58 -1.85 4.20
C PHE A 224 -9.58 -1.06 2.90
N SER A 225 -9.34 0.26 3.00
CA SER A 225 -9.32 1.18 1.87
C SER A 225 -7.90 1.37 1.35
N MET A 226 -7.72 1.30 0.02
CA MET A 226 -6.40 1.39 -0.62
C MET A 226 -6.45 2.15 -1.95
N GLY A 227 -5.27 2.54 -2.43
CA GLY A 227 -5.03 3.02 -3.80
C GLY A 227 -5.45 4.46 -4.08
N GLU A 228 -6.25 5.06 -3.21
CA GLU A 228 -6.75 6.44 -3.32
C GLU A 228 -6.93 7.01 -1.91
N ALA A 229 -6.85 8.33 -1.76
CA ALA A 229 -7.18 8.97 -0.50
C ALA A 229 -8.66 8.74 -0.15
N LEU A 230 -8.94 8.33 1.07
CA LEU A 230 -10.31 8.12 1.54
C LEU A 230 -10.92 9.45 2.00
N PRO A 231 -11.99 9.96 1.34
CA PRO A 231 -12.67 11.18 1.76
C PRO A 231 -13.20 11.05 3.19
N GLN A 232 -13.11 12.14 3.97
CA GLN A 232 -13.57 12.14 5.36
C GLN A 232 -15.06 11.80 5.48
N GLU A 233 -15.89 12.30 4.56
CA GLU A 233 -17.33 11.96 4.52
C GLU A 233 -17.57 10.45 4.34
N THR A 234 -16.76 9.79 3.49
CA THR A 234 -16.85 8.34 3.29
C THR A 234 -16.36 7.58 4.52
N TYR A 235 -15.31 8.08 5.16
CA TYR A 235 -14.81 7.51 6.42
C TYR A 235 -15.90 7.54 7.50
N ASP A 236 -16.51 8.72 7.72
CA ASP A 236 -17.55 8.92 8.73
C ASP A 236 -18.80 8.10 8.44
N LEU A 237 -19.22 8.07 7.16
CA LEU A 237 -20.36 7.25 6.73
C LEU A 237 -20.10 5.76 6.88
N THR A 238 -18.87 5.31 6.62
CA THR A 238 -18.49 3.90 6.84
C THR A 238 -18.58 3.56 8.33
N LYS A 239 -18.07 4.43 9.20
CA LYS A 239 -18.15 4.27 10.65
C LYS A 239 -19.60 4.25 11.14
N GLU A 240 -20.46 5.13 10.61
CA GLU A 240 -21.89 5.15 10.91
C GLU A 240 -22.59 3.85 10.52
N LEU A 241 -22.36 3.37 9.30
CA LEU A 241 -23.04 2.20 8.75
C LEU A 241 -22.58 0.87 9.37
N PHE A 242 -21.28 0.71 9.59
CA PHE A 242 -20.69 -0.56 10.03
C PHE A 242 -20.36 -0.61 11.52
N GLY A 243 -20.39 0.52 12.24
CA GLY A 243 -20.06 0.61 13.66
C GLY A 243 -18.55 0.54 13.97
N PHE A 244 -17.67 0.60 12.96
CA PHE A 244 -16.22 0.63 13.11
C PHE A 244 -15.58 1.48 12.01
N SER A 245 -14.39 1.98 12.26
CA SER A 245 -13.65 2.84 11.33
C SER A 245 -13.01 2.03 10.19
N PRO A 246 -13.08 2.50 8.93
CA PRO A 246 -12.33 1.89 7.83
C PRO A 246 -10.84 2.16 8.01
N VAL A 247 -10.00 1.17 7.69
CA VAL A 247 -8.54 1.29 7.71
C VAL A 247 -8.07 2.01 6.46
N ARG A 248 -7.25 3.04 6.64
CA ARG A 248 -6.57 3.77 5.55
C ARG A 248 -5.17 3.21 5.36
N SER A 249 -4.73 3.10 4.12
CA SER A 249 -3.37 2.68 3.78
C SER A 249 -2.77 3.58 2.71
N TYR A 250 -1.46 3.72 2.74
CA TYR A 250 -0.68 4.39 1.71
C TYR A 250 0.31 3.41 1.10
N GLY A 251 0.43 3.45 -0.22
CA GLY A 251 1.36 2.63 -0.98
C GLY A 251 1.09 2.73 -2.47
N ASN A 252 1.94 2.07 -3.23
CA ASN A 252 1.85 1.99 -4.68
C ASN A 252 2.07 0.55 -5.15
N ASN A 253 1.80 0.30 -6.42
CA ASN A 253 1.94 -1.05 -6.96
C ASN A 253 3.40 -1.51 -7.03
N GLU A 254 4.34 -0.59 -7.17
CA GLU A 254 5.77 -0.84 -7.34
C GLU A 254 6.41 -1.36 -6.05
N ASN A 255 6.06 -0.75 -4.93
CA ASN A 255 6.66 -1.04 -3.62
C ASN A 255 5.77 -1.93 -2.73
N GLY A 256 4.44 -1.81 -2.87
CA GLY A 256 3.44 -2.37 -1.97
C GLY A 256 2.95 -1.34 -0.95
N PHE A 257 2.57 -1.77 0.24
CA PHE A 257 2.11 -0.87 1.31
C PHE A 257 3.29 -0.25 2.03
N ILE A 258 3.37 1.08 2.01
CA ILE A 258 4.46 1.88 2.60
C ILE A 258 4.08 2.34 4.00
N ALA A 259 2.81 2.71 4.19
CA ALA A 259 2.31 3.16 5.49
C ALA A 259 0.85 2.74 5.71
N ILE A 260 0.48 2.62 6.97
CA ILE A 260 -0.84 2.15 7.40
C ILE A 260 -1.34 2.95 8.59
N GLN A 261 -2.61 3.26 8.59
CA GLN A 261 -3.29 3.74 9.78
C GLN A 261 -3.43 2.59 10.78
N LEU A 262 -3.05 2.82 12.02
CA LEU A 262 -3.23 1.87 13.12
C LEU A 262 -4.32 2.40 14.06
N ASP A 263 -5.25 1.54 14.40
CA ASP A 263 -6.41 1.90 15.22
C ASP A 263 -7.17 3.12 14.63
N GLU A 264 -7.55 4.06 15.47
CA GLU A 264 -8.21 5.32 15.07
C GLU A 264 -7.23 6.50 14.93
N ASP A 265 -5.90 6.25 14.93
CA ASP A 265 -4.90 7.29 14.71
C ASP A 265 -5.08 7.89 13.30
N PRO A 266 -5.29 9.20 13.14
CA PRO A 266 -5.44 9.81 11.83
C PRO A 266 -4.17 9.76 10.97
N GLU A 267 -3.00 9.56 11.59
CA GLU A 267 -1.71 9.50 10.92
C GLU A 267 -1.39 8.10 10.40
N TYR A 268 -0.51 8.01 9.41
CA TYR A 268 -0.10 6.75 8.81
C TYR A 268 1.27 6.33 9.35
N THR A 269 1.33 5.24 10.09
CA THR A 269 2.59 4.63 10.55
C THR A 269 3.35 4.08 9.35
N VAL A 270 4.57 4.56 9.15
CA VAL A 270 5.44 4.14 8.03
C VAL A 270 6.13 2.82 8.38
N ASP A 271 6.18 1.91 7.43
CA ASP A 271 6.90 0.65 7.55
C ASP A 271 8.41 0.84 7.35
N LEU A 272 9.09 1.28 8.41
CA LEU A 272 10.55 1.48 8.42
C LEU A 272 11.34 0.15 8.35
N TYR A 273 10.68 -0.99 8.53
CA TYR A 273 11.31 -2.29 8.38
C TYR A 273 11.59 -2.65 6.91
N ASN A 274 10.72 -2.19 6.00
CA ASN A 274 10.84 -2.46 4.57
C ASN A 274 11.34 -1.27 3.76
N PHE A 275 11.20 -0.04 4.26
CA PHE A 275 11.44 1.19 3.49
C PHE A 275 12.23 2.24 4.27
N TYR A 276 13.02 3.04 3.53
CA TYR A 276 13.58 4.30 4.00
C TYR A 276 12.77 5.45 3.37
N PRO A 277 11.96 6.18 4.14
CA PRO A 277 11.19 7.31 3.65
C PRO A 277 12.00 8.60 3.75
N GLU A 278 11.81 9.49 2.77
CA GLU A 278 12.31 10.86 2.78
C GLU A 278 11.16 11.82 2.43
N ILE A 279 11.18 13.04 2.97
CA ILE A 279 10.36 14.15 2.47
C ILE A 279 11.32 15.22 1.97
N LEU A 280 11.25 15.47 0.66
CA LEU A 280 12.13 16.42 -0.02
C LEU A 280 11.34 17.64 -0.49
N LYS A 281 12.01 18.76 -0.66
CA LYS A 281 11.42 19.99 -1.22
C LYS A 281 10.75 19.71 -2.56
N LEU A 282 9.74 20.51 -2.90
CA LEU A 282 8.96 20.32 -4.13
C LEU A 282 9.78 20.55 -5.41
N ASP A 283 10.83 21.36 -5.31
CA ASP A 283 11.64 21.87 -6.43
C ASP A 283 13.14 21.52 -6.33
N SER A 284 13.55 20.83 -5.26
CA SER A 284 14.93 20.36 -5.10
C SER A 284 14.98 19.01 -4.35
N ASP A 285 16.16 18.35 -4.37
CA ASP A 285 16.39 17.09 -3.66
C ASP A 285 16.87 17.28 -2.23
N GLU A 286 16.71 18.49 -1.70
CA GLU A 286 17.01 18.78 -0.30
C GLU A 286 15.86 18.34 0.62
N PRO A 287 16.18 17.84 1.83
CA PRO A 287 15.16 17.55 2.84
C PRO A 287 14.37 18.81 3.21
N VAL A 288 13.11 18.63 3.56
CA VAL A 288 12.28 19.69 4.17
C VAL A 288 12.54 19.75 5.67
N GLU A 289 12.18 20.86 6.31
CA GLU A 289 12.11 20.92 7.77
C GLU A 289 11.03 19.95 8.32
N PRO A 290 11.21 19.41 9.52
CA PRO A 290 10.25 18.48 10.09
C PRO A 290 8.81 19.02 10.12
N GLY A 291 7.88 18.29 9.49
CA GLY A 291 6.47 18.66 9.40
C GLY A 291 6.12 19.60 8.25
N GLU A 292 7.07 20.02 7.43
CA GLU A 292 6.79 20.74 6.19
C GLU A 292 6.30 19.83 5.07
N LEU A 293 5.60 20.43 4.10
CA LEU A 293 5.12 19.75 2.92
C LEU A 293 6.26 19.52 1.92
N GLY A 294 6.39 18.30 1.46
CA GLY A 294 7.34 17.95 0.40
C GLY A 294 6.93 16.76 -0.43
N ARG A 295 7.84 16.33 -1.31
CA ARG A 295 7.70 15.11 -2.13
C ARG A 295 7.97 13.89 -1.28
N ILE A 296 7.13 12.87 -1.41
CA ILE A 296 7.36 11.58 -0.77
C ILE A 296 8.31 10.76 -1.64
N VAL A 297 9.50 10.54 -1.12
CA VAL A 297 10.54 9.70 -1.75
C VAL A 297 10.75 8.47 -0.89
N VAL A 298 10.92 7.30 -1.52
CA VAL A 298 11.03 6.03 -0.80
C VAL A 298 12.14 5.17 -1.40
N THR A 299 12.99 4.63 -0.54
CA THR A 299 13.96 3.60 -0.92
C THR A 299 13.46 2.23 -0.41
N ASP A 300 13.29 1.27 -1.32
CA ASP A 300 12.88 -0.10 -1.01
C ASP A 300 14.11 -0.96 -0.71
N TYR A 301 14.27 -1.43 0.53
CA TYR A 301 15.42 -2.22 0.94
C TYR A 301 15.54 -3.61 0.27
N TYR A 302 14.45 -4.13 -0.28
CA TYR A 302 14.36 -5.56 -0.60
C TYR A 302 14.08 -5.90 -2.06
N ASN A 303 13.79 -4.95 -2.92
CA ASN A 303 13.72 -5.26 -4.35
C ASN A 303 15.12 -5.32 -4.95
N LYS A 304 15.68 -6.53 -4.94
CA LYS A 304 17.01 -6.79 -5.48
C LYS A 304 17.01 -7.07 -7.00
N THR A 305 15.86 -7.18 -7.62
CA THR A 305 15.76 -7.43 -9.06
C THR A 305 15.75 -6.12 -9.85
N PHE A 306 14.91 -5.18 -9.38
CA PHE A 306 14.80 -3.84 -9.92
C PHE A 306 14.88 -2.85 -8.73
N PRO A 307 16.10 -2.52 -8.29
CA PRO A 307 16.28 -1.71 -7.08
C PRO A 307 15.82 -0.28 -7.29
N MET A 308 14.89 0.14 -6.45
CA MET A 308 14.33 1.49 -6.45
C MET A 308 14.95 2.30 -5.30
N VAL A 309 16.11 2.88 -5.57
CA VAL A 309 16.79 3.79 -4.64
C VAL A 309 16.25 5.20 -4.86
N ARG A 310 15.83 5.88 -3.80
CA ARG A 310 15.27 7.24 -3.79
C ARG A 310 14.18 7.47 -4.85
N TYR A 311 13.18 6.58 -4.87
CA TYR A 311 12.07 6.68 -5.80
C TYR A 311 11.10 7.80 -5.39
N ASP A 312 10.99 8.84 -6.24
CA ASP A 312 9.92 9.85 -6.14
C ASP A 312 8.59 9.21 -6.54
N THR A 313 7.73 8.98 -5.55
CA THR A 313 6.42 8.36 -5.76
C THR A 313 5.47 9.21 -6.60
N GLY A 314 5.80 10.49 -6.79
CA GLY A 314 4.97 11.51 -7.40
C GLY A 314 3.87 12.05 -6.48
N ASP A 315 3.84 11.57 -5.23
CA ASP A 315 2.91 12.05 -4.22
C ASP A 315 3.59 13.06 -3.28
N THR A 316 2.77 13.85 -2.60
CA THR A 316 3.22 14.86 -1.63
C THR A 316 2.61 14.60 -0.26
N GLY A 317 3.34 14.97 0.78
CA GLY A 317 2.91 14.77 2.14
C GLY A 317 3.80 15.46 3.16
N LYS A 318 3.43 15.29 4.41
CA LYS A 318 4.21 15.72 5.57
C LYS A 318 4.54 14.50 6.42
N MET A 319 5.71 14.48 7.01
CA MET A 319 6.16 13.39 7.87
C MET A 319 6.74 13.94 9.15
N ARG A 320 6.55 13.21 10.23
CA ARG A 320 7.32 13.38 11.47
C ARG A 320 8.06 12.10 11.79
N VAL A 321 9.28 12.26 12.26
CA VAL A 321 10.12 11.19 12.79
C VAL A 321 10.32 11.45 14.28
N TYR A 322 10.25 10.41 15.09
CA TYR A 322 10.45 10.53 16.53
C TYR A 322 11.04 9.24 17.11
N TYR A 323 11.64 9.37 18.28
CA TYR A 323 12.19 8.26 19.04
C TYR A 323 11.29 7.91 20.21
N ASP A 324 11.09 6.63 20.45
CA ASP A 324 10.43 6.17 21.65
C ASP A 324 11.40 6.16 22.84
N LYS A 325 10.88 5.82 24.02
CA LYS A 325 11.68 5.73 25.27
C LYS A 325 12.79 4.68 25.23
N ASN A 326 12.77 3.75 24.28
CA ASN A 326 13.76 2.70 24.06
C ASN A 326 14.78 3.09 22.98
N GLY A 327 14.70 4.30 22.42
CA GLY A 327 15.54 4.79 21.34
C GLY A 327 15.20 4.18 19.96
N ARG A 328 14.00 3.62 19.79
CA ARG A 328 13.55 3.12 18.49
C ARG A 328 12.95 4.26 17.65
N VAL A 329 13.25 4.23 16.39
CA VAL A 329 12.80 5.22 15.40
C VAL A 329 11.40 4.86 14.90
N HIS A 330 10.54 5.84 14.91
CA HIS A 330 9.22 5.79 14.30
C HIS A 330 9.07 6.91 13.28
N ALA A 331 8.37 6.66 12.21
CA ALA A 331 7.95 7.68 11.25
C ALA A 331 6.45 7.60 11.01
N LYS A 332 5.80 8.75 10.88
CA LYS A 332 4.39 8.84 10.51
C LYS A 332 4.19 9.90 9.44
N TYR A 333 3.48 9.55 8.39
CA TYR A 333 2.92 10.58 7.52
C TYR A 333 1.72 11.20 8.24
N THR A 334 1.87 12.49 8.59
CA THR A 334 0.81 13.25 9.27
C THR A 334 -0.27 13.68 8.28
N GLU A 335 0.13 13.95 7.04
CA GLU A 335 -0.75 14.32 5.93
C GLU A 335 -0.22 13.73 4.62
N ILE A 336 -1.12 13.24 3.78
CA ILE A 336 -0.84 12.78 2.41
C ILE A 336 -1.80 13.49 1.48
N TYR A 337 -1.28 14.29 0.54
CA TYR A 337 -2.08 15.09 -0.38
C TYR A 337 -2.30 14.41 -1.75
N GLY A 338 -1.57 13.31 -2.03
CA GLY A 338 -1.58 12.63 -3.31
C GLY A 338 -0.71 13.32 -4.35
N ARG A 339 -1.04 13.14 -5.64
CA ARG A 339 -0.17 13.53 -6.76
C ARG A 339 0.23 15.00 -6.72
N ARG A 340 1.54 15.27 -6.89
CA ARG A 340 2.10 16.63 -6.94
C ARG A 340 1.39 17.53 -7.99
N GLY A 341 1.10 17.00 -9.19
CA GLY A 341 0.37 17.72 -10.23
C GLY A 341 -1.10 18.05 -9.91
N SER A 342 -1.63 17.50 -8.81
CA SER A 342 -2.98 17.76 -8.32
C SER A 342 -3.00 18.64 -7.06
N LEU A 343 -1.84 19.17 -6.66
CA LEU A 343 -1.74 20.04 -5.49
C LEU A 343 -2.36 21.40 -5.83
N MET A 344 -3.31 21.83 -5.02
CA MET A 344 -3.93 23.15 -5.10
C MET A 344 -3.70 23.90 -3.80
N TYR A 345 -3.78 25.22 -3.86
CA TYR A 345 -3.63 26.06 -2.68
C TYR A 345 -4.89 26.89 -2.46
N ASN A 346 -5.27 27.11 -1.21
CA ASN A 346 -6.32 28.07 -0.87
C ASN A 346 -5.79 29.50 -0.97
N THR A 347 -6.67 30.48 -0.73
CA THR A 347 -6.33 31.90 -0.79
C THR A 347 -5.32 32.36 0.28
N LYS A 348 -5.02 31.49 1.26
CA LYS A 348 -4.01 31.72 2.30
C LYS A 348 -2.68 31.06 1.97
N GLY A 349 -2.55 30.39 0.81
CA GLY A 349 -1.36 29.65 0.42
C GLY A 349 -1.23 28.27 1.09
N GLU A 350 -2.28 27.76 1.75
CA GLU A 350 -2.26 26.43 2.37
C GLU A 350 -2.58 25.38 1.33
N PRO A 351 -1.84 24.26 1.29
CA PRO A 351 -2.07 23.18 0.33
C PRO A 351 -3.43 22.50 0.56
N LEU A 352 -4.14 22.25 -0.52
CA LEU A 352 -5.42 21.53 -0.53
C LEU A 352 -5.26 20.23 -1.31
N SER A 353 -5.73 19.13 -0.73
CA SER A 353 -5.93 17.91 -1.50
C SER A 353 -7.03 18.11 -2.54
N ILE A 354 -6.81 17.65 -3.78
CA ILE A 354 -7.83 17.68 -4.84
C ILE A 354 -9.15 17.03 -4.41
N HIS A 355 -9.09 16.07 -3.50
CA HIS A 355 -10.26 15.38 -2.95
C HIS A 355 -11.17 16.32 -2.13
N VAL A 356 -10.59 17.31 -1.44
CA VAL A 356 -11.38 18.35 -0.72
C VAL A 356 -12.13 19.22 -1.73
N PHE A 357 -11.51 19.48 -2.87
CA PHE A 357 -12.11 20.29 -3.94
C PHE A 357 -13.20 19.53 -4.69
N MET A 358 -12.94 18.27 -5.07
CA MET A 358 -13.92 17.42 -5.75
C MET A 358 -15.18 17.20 -4.90
N ASN A 359 -15.04 17.03 -3.59
CA ASN A 359 -16.17 16.94 -2.66
C ASN A 359 -17.02 18.23 -2.60
N LYS A 360 -16.42 19.40 -2.79
CA LYS A 360 -17.15 20.68 -2.82
C LYS A 360 -17.85 20.92 -4.15
N ILE A 361 -17.24 20.54 -5.27
CA ILE A 361 -17.84 20.68 -6.62
C ILE A 361 -18.98 19.68 -6.80
N GLY A 362 -18.82 18.43 -6.37
CA GLY A 362 -19.87 17.41 -6.43
C GLY A 362 -21.17 17.79 -5.71
N ARG A 363 -21.08 18.66 -4.69
CA ARG A 363 -22.26 19.21 -4.00
C ARG A 363 -22.93 20.39 -4.74
N ALA A 364 -22.27 21.00 -5.71
CA ALA A 364 -22.82 22.11 -6.46
C ALA A 364 -23.67 21.67 -7.68
N HIS A 365 -23.73 20.37 -7.96
CA HIS A 365 -24.45 19.78 -9.08
C HIS A 365 -25.49 18.72 -8.67
N VAL A 366 -25.96 18.77 -7.41
CA VAL A 366 -27.09 17.94 -6.93
C VAL A 366 -28.24 18.87 -6.49
#